data_93b5fca2c542d64140779dccdc52c6d8
#
_entry.id   93b5fca2c542d64140779dccdc52c6d8
#
_cell.length_a   1.000
_cell.length_b   1.000
_cell.length_c   1.000
_cell.angle_alpha   90.00
_cell.angle_beta   90.00
_cell.angle_gamma   90.00
#
_symmetry.space_group_name_H-M   'P 1'
#
loop_
_entity.id
_entity.type
_entity.pdbx_description
1 polymer ?
#
loop_
_entity_poly.entity_id
_entity_poly.type
_entity_poly.pdbx_seq_one_letter_code
_entity_poly.pdbx_strand_id
1 'polypeptide(L)'
;MLLPGALNEIWTKAYLNEGPSYYTNQEWTFKETSALYGVNDIVDAAFTMLGTGASTLYLSSWGKGIVHLEGMADPTYIEDTIALYNTTNTDGALKGVNGNASDLRTGGLTFDDDGNLWGVQSLVSTPLFSRDAEGNWASYSLSPGADGVALKDIVHHDGMLFIQSRTKGRYGYRIYDAAKRNLSTGIGSGDLPSDHVLSMAVDHDGELWIGTDEGLV
;
A
#
# COMPACT_ATOMS: atom_id res chain seq x y z
N MET A 1 -12.63 -6.83 5.25
CA MET A 1 -11.44 -7.38 5.94
C MET A 1 -11.06 -6.43 7.07
N LEU A 2 -10.57 -6.96 8.18
CA LEU A 2 -9.90 -6.19 9.23
C LEU A 2 -8.43 -6.57 9.23
N LEU A 3 -7.57 -5.56 9.18
CA LEU A 3 -6.14 -5.72 9.35
C LEU A 3 -5.78 -5.35 10.79
N PRO A 4 -4.83 -6.03 11.43
CA PRO A 4 -4.50 -5.79 12.82
C PRO A 4 -3.90 -4.41 13.10
N GLY A 5 -3.61 -3.63 12.06
CA GLY A 5 -3.18 -2.25 12.13
C GLY A 5 -1.94 -2.05 12.99
N ALA A 6 -0.79 -1.95 12.37
CA ALA A 6 0.43 -2.26 13.07
C ALA A 6 1.42 -1.12 13.14
N LEU A 7 0.96 0.10 13.04
CA LEU A 7 1.80 1.26 13.20
C LEU A 7 1.40 2.04 14.45
N ASN A 8 2.38 2.41 15.27
CA ASN A 8 2.16 3.39 16.30
C ASN A 8 2.04 4.80 15.71
N GLU A 9 1.74 5.80 16.53
CA GLU A 9 1.54 7.20 16.13
C GLU A 9 2.73 7.80 15.34
N ILE A 10 3.92 7.26 15.49
CA ILE A 10 5.12 7.70 14.77
C ILE A 10 5.52 6.79 13.60
N TRP A 11 4.62 5.89 13.19
CA TRP A 11 4.80 4.93 12.08
C TRP A 11 6.04 4.05 12.22
N THR A 12 6.27 3.52 13.41
CA THR A 12 7.28 2.50 13.65
C THR A 12 6.62 1.14 13.83
N LYS A 13 7.42 0.08 13.65
CA LYS A 13 6.96 -1.31 13.84
C LYS A 13 6.34 -1.50 15.22
N ALA A 14 5.17 -2.12 15.26
CA ALA A 14 4.51 -2.55 16.50
C ALA A 14 4.81 -4.00 16.83
N TYR A 15 5.37 -4.77 15.87
CA TYR A 15 5.68 -6.20 15.98
C TYR A 15 4.47 -7.07 16.29
N LEU A 16 3.30 -6.68 15.79
CA LEU A 16 2.10 -7.46 15.94
C LEU A 16 2.14 -8.69 15.03
N ASN A 17 1.98 -9.85 15.64
CA ASN A 17 1.96 -11.14 14.95
C ASN A 17 0.53 -11.63 14.70
N GLU A 18 -0.41 -10.73 14.60
CA GLU A 18 -1.80 -11.03 14.29
C GLU A 18 -2.00 -10.99 12.78
N GLY A 19 -2.71 -11.97 12.25
CA GLY A 19 -3.06 -12.02 10.84
C GLY A 19 -4.36 -11.28 10.55
N PRO A 20 -4.75 -11.19 9.27
CA PRO A 20 -5.99 -10.53 8.88
C PRO A 20 -7.21 -11.34 9.32
N SER A 21 -8.28 -10.63 9.67
CA SER A 21 -9.61 -11.17 9.83
C SER A 21 -10.48 -10.76 8.65
N TYR A 22 -11.29 -11.66 8.14
CA TYR A 22 -12.26 -11.38 7.09
C TYR A 22 -13.65 -11.90 7.46
N TYR A 23 -14.66 -11.16 7.01
CA TYR A 23 -16.05 -11.47 7.27
C TYR A 23 -16.71 -12.00 6.01
N THR A 24 -17.24 -13.22 6.09
CA THR A 24 -17.93 -13.89 5.00
C THR A 24 -19.02 -14.78 5.55
N ASN A 25 -20.12 -14.94 4.81
CA ASN A 25 -21.25 -15.77 5.22
C ASN A 25 -21.74 -15.52 6.64
N GLN A 26 -21.70 -14.25 7.09
CA GLN A 26 -22.09 -13.80 8.45
C GLN A 26 -21.16 -14.31 9.58
N GLU A 27 -19.97 -14.78 9.25
CA GLU A 27 -18.96 -15.25 10.19
C GLU A 27 -17.62 -14.52 10.00
N TRP A 28 -16.90 -14.33 11.09
CA TRP A 28 -15.53 -13.86 11.10
C TRP A 28 -14.56 -15.03 11.02
N THR A 29 -13.66 -14.98 10.07
CA THR A 29 -12.56 -15.93 9.94
C THR A 29 -11.24 -15.21 10.12
N PHE A 30 -10.30 -15.87 10.78
CA PHE A 30 -8.98 -15.37 11.08
C PHE A 30 -7.92 -16.23 10.39
N LYS A 31 -6.91 -15.61 9.77
CA LYS A 31 -5.76 -16.32 9.19
C LYS A 31 -4.50 -15.98 9.99
N GLU A 32 -3.89 -17.02 10.56
CA GLU A 32 -2.67 -16.84 11.34
C GLU A 32 -1.48 -16.44 10.47
N THR A 33 -0.58 -15.63 11.02
CA THR A 33 0.65 -15.19 10.33
C THR A 33 1.59 -16.32 9.99
N SER A 34 1.54 -17.45 10.71
CA SER A 34 2.28 -18.68 10.38
C SER A 34 1.94 -19.21 8.99
N ALA A 35 0.68 -19.09 8.57
CA ALA A 35 0.23 -19.41 7.21
C ALA A 35 0.59 -18.31 6.18
N LEU A 36 1.13 -17.19 6.61
CA LEU A 36 1.51 -16.01 5.81
C LEU A 36 3.03 -15.75 5.88
N TYR A 37 3.85 -16.79 5.84
CA TYR A 37 5.32 -16.70 5.98
C TYR A 37 5.79 -16.04 7.30
N GLY A 38 4.95 -16.03 8.31
CA GLY A 38 5.26 -15.39 9.60
C GLY A 38 5.47 -13.89 9.49
N VAL A 39 4.80 -13.21 8.55
CA VAL A 39 4.83 -11.76 8.46
C VAL A 39 4.18 -11.15 9.70
N ASN A 40 4.66 -9.99 10.08
CA ASN A 40 4.07 -9.18 11.13
C ASN A 40 3.72 -7.80 10.59
N ASP A 41 3.02 -7.02 11.41
CA ASP A 41 2.67 -5.64 11.07
C ASP A 41 2.03 -5.53 9.68
N ILE A 42 0.93 -6.29 9.43
CA ILE A 42 0.14 -6.20 8.21
C ILE A 42 -0.66 -4.89 8.27
N VAL A 43 -0.38 -3.97 7.36
CA VAL A 43 -0.87 -2.58 7.43
C VAL A 43 -1.88 -2.25 6.34
N ASP A 44 -1.85 -2.96 5.21
CA ASP A 44 -2.79 -2.71 4.11
C ASP A 44 -3.01 -3.95 3.25
N ALA A 45 -4.08 -3.90 2.43
CA ALA A 45 -4.49 -4.97 1.54
C ALA A 45 -5.08 -4.43 0.25
N ALA A 46 -4.61 -4.93 -0.89
CA ALA A 46 -5.23 -4.70 -2.19
C ALA A 46 -5.82 -6.00 -2.73
N PHE A 47 -7.03 -5.89 -3.25
CA PHE A 47 -7.80 -7.00 -3.79
C PHE A 47 -8.27 -6.69 -5.21
N THR A 48 -8.17 -7.65 -6.11
CA THR A 48 -8.79 -7.56 -7.44
C THR A 48 -9.43 -8.87 -7.84
N MET A 49 -10.49 -8.79 -8.64
CA MET A 49 -11.12 -9.96 -9.23
C MET A 49 -10.61 -10.15 -10.65
N LEU A 50 -10.01 -11.30 -10.91
CA LEU A 50 -9.62 -11.69 -12.26
C LEU A 50 -10.87 -12.06 -13.07
N GLY A 51 -10.88 -11.79 -14.37
CA GLY A 51 -12.01 -12.09 -15.26
C GLY A 51 -12.41 -13.57 -15.34
N THR A 52 -11.64 -14.46 -14.74
CA THR A 52 -11.92 -15.90 -14.59
C THR A 52 -12.77 -16.23 -13.35
N GLY A 53 -13.15 -15.23 -12.55
CA GLY A 53 -13.78 -15.43 -11.25
C GLY A 53 -12.82 -15.79 -10.12
N ALA A 54 -11.53 -16.00 -10.42
CA ALA A 54 -10.50 -16.06 -9.40
C ALA A 54 -10.19 -14.66 -8.89
N SER A 55 -9.84 -14.56 -7.64
CA SER A 55 -9.42 -13.30 -7.03
C SER A 55 -7.99 -13.41 -6.52
N THR A 56 -7.34 -12.30 -6.48
CA THR A 56 -6.00 -12.18 -5.90
C THR A 56 -5.99 -11.11 -4.81
N LEU A 57 -5.27 -11.38 -3.75
CA LEU A 57 -5.13 -10.53 -2.60
C LEU A 57 -3.64 -10.32 -2.29
N TYR A 58 -3.26 -9.07 -2.15
CA TYR A 58 -1.93 -8.70 -1.66
C TYR A 58 -2.05 -8.05 -0.29
N LEU A 59 -1.22 -8.47 0.64
CA LEU A 59 -1.11 -7.91 1.98
C LEU A 59 0.25 -7.27 2.16
N SER A 60 0.31 -6.01 2.53
CA SER A 60 1.58 -5.34 2.84
C SER A 60 1.96 -5.51 4.31
N SER A 61 3.25 -5.68 4.56
CA SER A 61 3.82 -5.81 5.91
C SER A 61 4.86 -4.72 6.16
N TRP A 62 4.70 -4.03 7.27
CA TRP A 62 5.68 -3.02 7.73
C TRP A 62 6.92 -3.67 8.36
N GLY A 63 7.36 -4.79 7.79
CA GLY A 63 8.49 -5.55 8.31
C GLY A 63 9.13 -6.50 7.33
N LYS A 64 8.35 -7.16 6.48
CA LYS A 64 8.83 -8.29 5.65
C LYS A 64 8.52 -8.20 4.17
N GLY A 65 7.73 -7.23 3.72
CA GLY A 65 7.35 -7.08 2.32
C GLY A 65 5.89 -7.39 2.04
N ILE A 66 5.57 -8.10 0.96
CA ILE A 66 4.21 -8.28 0.47
C ILE A 66 3.87 -9.76 0.36
N VAL A 67 2.78 -10.18 1.00
CA VAL A 67 2.22 -11.53 0.85
C VAL A 67 1.21 -11.53 -0.29
N HIS A 68 1.29 -12.51 -1.16
CA HIS A 68 0.38 -12.75 -2.26
C HIS A 68 -0.44 -14.02 -2.00
N LEU A 69 -1.75 -13.92 -2.11
CA LEU A 69 -2.70 -15.00 -1.96
C LEU A 69 -3.60 -15.08 -3.20
N GLU A 70 -3.86 -16.30 -3.67
CA GLU A 70 -4.74 -16.56 -4.83
C GLU A 70 -5.81 -17.61 -4.48
N GLY A 71 -6.78 -17.77 -5.38
CA GLY A 71 -7.74 -18.87 -5.31
C GLY A 71 -9.10 -18.51 -4.73
N MET A 72 -9.40 -17.23 -4.56
CA MET A 72 -10.63 -16.76 -3.92
C MET A 72 -11.81 -16.64 -4.88
N ALA A 73 -12.19 -17.71 -5.61
CA ALA A 73 -13.51 -17.74 -6.28
C ALA A 73 -14.66 -17.76 -5.27
N ASP A 74 -14.41 -18.22 -4.07
CA ASP A 74 -15.26 -18.13 -2.89
C ASP A 74 -14.54 -17.31 -1.82
N PRO A 75 -15.07 -16.17 -1.37
CA PRO A 75 -14.46 -15.37 -0.31
C PRO A 75 -14.33 -16.11 1.04
N THR A 76 -14.86 -17.33 1.14
CA THR A 76 -14.66 -18.17 2.32
C THR A 76 -13.29 -18.85 2.37
N TYR A 77 -12.54 -18.85 1.25
CA TYR A 77 -11.27 -19.57 1.15
C TYR A 77 -10.12 -18.69 0.71
N ILE A 78 -9.41 -18.10 1.66
CA ILE A 78 -8.02 -17.65 1.46
C ILE A 78 -7.14 -18.92 1.64
N GLU A 79 -7.13 -19.83 0.66
CA GLU A 79 -6.47 -21.11 0.87
C GLU A 79 -4.98 -21.05 0.59
N ASP A 80 -4.56 -20.45 -0.50
CA ASP A 80 -3.18 -20.57 -0.92
C ASP A 80 -2.40 -19.24 -0.77
N THR A 81 -1.44 -19.26 0.13
CA THR A 81 -0.40 -18.26 0.17
C THR A 81 0.63 -18.60 -0.90
N ILE A 82 0.64 -17.83 -2.00
CA ILE A 82 1.43 -18.12 -3.19
C ILE A 82 2.88 -17.68 -3.02
N ALA A 83 3.10 -16.46 -2.49
CA ALA A 83 4.43 -15.90 -2.38
C ALA A 83 4.56 -14.89 -1.24
N LEU A 84 5.79 -14.74 -0.75
CA LEU A 84 6.25 -13.56 -0.04
C LEU A 84 7.24 -12.82 -0.95
N TYR A 85 6.87 -11.61 -1.37
CA TYR A 85 7.72 -10.72 -2.13
C TYR A 85 8.55 -9.83 -1.20
N ASN A 86 9.86 -9.78 -1.45
CA ASN A 86 10.82 -9.04 -0.64
C ASN A 86 12.02 -8.59 -1.50
N THR A 87 13.11 -8.18 -0.89
CA THR A 87 14.30 -7.69 -1.59
C THR A 87 15.00 -8.73 -2.50
N THR A 88 14.70 -10.03 -2.34
CA THR A 88 15.44 -11.11 -3.04
C THR A 88 14.76 -11.59 -4.32
N ASN A 89 13.46 -11.31 -4.50
CA ASN A 89 12.64 -11.84 -5.59
C ASN A 89 11.77 -10.78 -6.29
N THR A 90 12.19 -9.52 -6.25
CA THR A 90 11.49 -8.39 -6.88
C THR A 90 12.43 -7.54 -7.74
N ASP A 91 13.53 -8.10 -8.22
CA ASP A 91 14.54 -7.44 -9.07
C ASP A 91 15.02 -6.09 -8.52
N GLY A 92 15.08 -5.97 -7.19
CA GLY A 92 15.47 -4.76 -6.48
C GLY A 92 14.40 -3.67 -6.43
N ALA A 93 13.15 -3.96 -6.81
CA ALA A 93 12.05 -3.00 -6.67
C ALA A 93 11.71 -2.77 -5.20
N LEU A 94 11.59 -3.83 -4.40
CA LEU A 94 11.45 -3.70 -2.95
C LEU A 94 12.82 -3.53 -2.29
N LYS A 95 12.94 -2.54 -1.42
CA LYS A 95 14.20 -2.14 -0.77
C LYS A 95 14.04 -2.06 0.74
N GLY A 96 15.01 -2.57 1.44
CA GLY A 96 15.10 -2.39 2.89
C GLY A 96 15.60 -1.00 3.29
N VAL A 97 15.11 -0.50 4.41
CA VAL A 97 15.54 0.79 4.98
C VAL A 97 17.06 0.78 5.20
N ASN A 98 17.74 1.79 4.67
CA ASN A 98 19.21 1.87 4.70
C ASN A 98 19.92 0.61 4.18
N GLY A 99 19.31 -0.11 3.22
CA GLY A 99 19.84 -1.36 2.66
C GLY A 99 19.66 -2.60 3.55
N ASN A 100 18.96 -2.48 4.66
CA ASN A 100 18.69 -3.62 5.54
C ASN A 100 17.50 -4.44 5.01
N ALA A 101 17.78 -5.57 4.37
CA ALA A 101 16.78 -6.48 3.80
C ALA A 101 15.75 -7.02 4.83
N SER A 102 16.06 -6.96 6.12
CA SER A 102 15.14 -7.37 7.19
C SER A 102 14.23 -6.23 7.68
N ASP A 103 14.36 -5.03 7.11
CA ASP A 103 13.53 -3.87 7.45
C ASP A 103 12.83 -3.31 6.20
N LEU A 104 11.93 -4.10 5.60
CA LEU A 104 11.06 -3.65 4.52
C LEU A 104 9.82 -2.98 5.12
N ARG A 105 9.59 -1.74 4.76
CA ARG A 105 8.42 -1.00 5.22
C ARG A 105 7.49 -0.74 4.05
N THR A 106 6.76 -1.77 3.63
CA THR A 106 5.73 -1.65 2.62
C THR A 106 4.44 -1.15 3.26
N GLY A 107 3.90 -0.07 2.71
CA GLY A 107 2.66 0.58 3.17
C GLY A 107 1.47 0.25 2.27
N GLY A 108 0.71 1.27 1.88
CA GLY A 108 -0.48 1.15 1.07
C GLY A 108 -0.26 0.44 -0.27
N LEU A 109 -1.30 -0.24 -0.71
CA LEU A 109 -1.38 -0.97 -1.97
C LEU A 109 -2.66 -0.56 -2.72
N THR A 110 -2.59 -0.49 -4.05
CA THR A 110 -3.76 -0.26 -4.91
C THR A 110 -3.55 -0.93 -6.26
N PHE A 111 -4.64 -1.13 -7.01
CA PHE A 111 -4.57 -1.53 -8.41
C PHE A 111 -4.91 -0.34 -9.31
N ASP A 112 -4.25 -0.25 -10.46
CA ASP A 112 -4.68 0.65 -11.53
C ASP A 112 -5.75 0.00 -12.43
N ASP A 113 -6.23 0.77 -13.41
CA ASP A 113 -7.27 0.32 -14.34
C ASP A 113 -6.80 -0.80 -15.28
N ASP A 114 -5.50 -0.95 -15.48
CA ASP A 114 -4.88 -2.02 -16.26
C ASP A 114 -4.62 -3.29 -15.44
N GLY A 115 -4.91 -3.25 -14.12
CA GLY A 115 -4.72 -4.36 -13.20
C GLY A 115 -3.30 -4.51 -12.66
N ASN A 116 -2.44 -3.52 -12.86
CA ASN A 116 -1.12 -3.52 -12.22
C ASN A 116 -1.25 -3.18 -10.73
N LEU A 117 -0.53 -3.92 -9.91
CA LEU A 117 -0.40 -3.59 -8.49
C LEU A 117 0.59 -2.43 -8.32
N TRP A 118 0.18 -1.42 -7.59
CA TRP A 118 1.01 -0.32 -7.15
C TRP A 118 1.09 -0.29 -5.62
N GLY A 119 2.21 0.19 -5.11
CA GLY A 119 2.35 0.34 -3.67
C GLY A 119 3.50 1.25 -3.27
N VAL A 120 3.53 1.59 -1.99
CA VAL A 120 4.56 2.46 -1.42
C VAL A 120 5.43 1.71 -0.42
N GLN A 121 6.69 2.14 -0.35
CA GLN A 121 7.66 1.70 0.67
C GLN A 121 8.36 2.92 1.29
N SER A 122 8.58 2.87 2.59
CA SER A 122 9.08 4.00 3.35
C SER A 122 10.58 4.03 3.51
N LEU A 123 11.13 5.25 3.58
CA LEU A 123 12.52 5.54 3.94
C LEU A 123 13.56 4.95 2.96
N VAL A 124 13.19 4.86 1.69
CA VAL A 124 14.04 4.36 0.60
C VAL A 124 14.11 5.35 -0.56
N SER A 125 15.08 5.20 -1.46
CA SER A 125 15.33 6.12 -2.57
C SER A 125 14.35 5.98 -3.74
N THR A 126 13.63 4.87 -3.85
CA THR A 126 12.58 4.63 -4.86
C THR A 126 11.33 4.15 -4.14
N PRO A 127 10.58 5.07 -3.52
CA PRO A 127 9.52 4.70 -2.58
C PRO A 127 8.22 4.23 -3.22
N LEU A 128 8.03 4.42 -4.52
CA LEU A 128 6.89 3.88 -5.28
C LEU A 128 7.34 2.62 -6.02
N PHE A 129 6.52 1.58 -6.03
CA PHE A 129 6.76 0.36 -6.80
C PHE A 129 5.50 -0.09 -7.54
N SER A 130 5.71 -0.90 -8.58
CA SER A 130 4.64 -1.60 -9.29
C SER A 130 5.01 -3.06 -9.57
N ARG A 131 3.97 -3.86 -9.80
CA ARG A 131 4.04 -5.19 -10.36
C ARG A 131 2.98 -5.30 -11.46
N ASP A 132 3.43 -5.59 -12.69
CA ASP A 132 2.51 -5.76 -13.82
C ASP A 132 1.79 -7.12 -13.80
N ALA A 133 0.86 -7.30 -14.74
CA ALA A 133 0.11 -8.54 -14.88
C ALA A 133 0.98 -9.76 -15.23
N GLU A 134 2.12 -9.53 -15.89
CA GLU A 134 3.11 -10.56 -16.24
C GLU A 134 4.00 -10.93 -15.06
N GLY A 135 3.95 -10.16 -13.97
CA GLY A 135 4.72 -10.40 -12.74
C GLY A 135 6.02 -9.64 -12.66
N ASN A 136 6.31 -8.71 -13.59
CA ASN A 136 7.52 -7.91 -13.55
C ASN A 136 7.40 -6.80 -12.50
N TRP A 137 8.48 -6.58 -11.77
CA TRP A 137 8.56 -5.56 -10.74
C TRP A 137 9.35 -4.35 -11.22
N ALA A 138 8.88 -3.17 -10.82
CA ALA A 138 9.59 -1.92 -11.04
C ALA A 138 9.51 -1.01 -9.81
N SER A 139 10.46 -0.08 -9.67
CA SER A 139 10.40 0.94 -8.62
C SER A 139 10.77 2.31 -9.13
N TYR A 140 10.18 3.35 -8.53
CA TYR A 140 10.22 4.72 -9.03
C TYR A 140 10.62 5.68 -7.92
N SER A 141 11.48 6.65 -8.26
CA SER A 141 11.77 7.79 -7.41
C SER A 141 10.61 8.78 -7.45
N LEU A 142 10.27 9.35 -6.34
CA LEU A 142 9.32 10.47 -6.19
C LEU A 142 10.04 11.80 -5.96
N SER A 143 11.33 11.89 -6.30
CA SER A 143 12.10 13.13 -6.24
C SER A 143 11.56 14.17 -7.26
N PRO A 144 11.57 15.47 -6.92
CA PRO A 144 11.98 16.00 -5.63
C PRO A 144 10.85 15.95 -4.59
N GLY A 145 11.17 15.47 -3.40
CA GLY A 145 10.33 15.69 -2.23
C GLY A 145 9.82 14.49 -1.46
N ALA A 146 9.67 13.29 -2.08
CA ALA A 146 9.13 12.12 -1.39
C ALA A 146 10.09 10.92 -1.29
N ASP A 147 11.28 10.99 -1.86
CA ASP A 147 12.31 9.97 -1.64
C ASP A 147 12.85 10.03 -0.21
N GLY A 148 13.05 8.88 0.41
CA GLY A 148 13.59 8.79 1.76
C GLY A 148 12.65 9.23 2.89
N VAL A 149 11.38 9.52 2.60
CA VAL A 149 10.38 9.88 3.62
C VAL A 149 9.49 8.70 4.00
N ALA A 150 8.76 8.84 5.10
CA ALA A 150 7.77 7.85 5.51
C ALA A 150 6.49 8.03 4.69
N LEU A 151 6.15 7.02 3.90
CA LEU A 151 4.91 6.92 3.13
C LEU A 151 4.04 5.82 3.72
N LYS A 152 2.73 6.04 3.78
CA LYS A 152 1.83 5.08 4.43
C LYS A 152 0.81 4.51 3.46
N ASP A 153 0.16 5.37 2.68
CA ASP A 153 -1.02 5.02 1.93
C ASP A 153 -0.93 5.47 0.47
N ILE A 154 -1.67 4.81 -0.40
CA ILE A 154 -1.74 5.10 -1.82
C ILE A 154 -3.14 4.79 -2.34
N VAL A 155 -3.67 5.69 -3.15
CA VAL A 155 -4.97 5.52 -3.81
C VAL A 155 -4.80 5.79 -5.30
N HIS A 156 -5.31 4.89 -6.15
CA HIS A 156 -5.42 5.13 -7.60
C HIS A 156 -6.75 5.80 -7.90
N HIS A 157 -6.69 6.85 -8.73
CA HIS A 157 -7.88 7.51 -9.26
C HIS A 157 -7.53 8.25 -10.55
N ASP A 158 -8.31 8.02 -11.61
CA ASP A 158 -8.22 8.71 -12.91
C ASP A 158 -6.79 8.77 -13.48
N GLY A 159 -6.11 7.61 -13.52
CA GLY A 159 -4.73 7.48 -14.03
C GLY A 159 -3.66 8.13 -13.16
N MET A 160 -4.03 8.56 -11.96
CA MET A 160 -3.10 9.13 -10.98
C MET A 160 -3.04 8.27 -9.71
N LEU A 161 -1.85 8.22 -9.14
CA LEU A 161 -1.61 7.68 -7.80
C LEU A 161 -1.46 8.84 -6.82
N PHE A 162 -2.33 8.86 -5.82
CA PHE A 162 -2.27 9.81 -4.70
C PHE A 162 -1.60 9.13 -3.52
N ILE A 163 -0.49 9.70 -3.05
CA ILE A 163 0.41 9.06 -2.09
C ILE A 163 0.48 9.90 -0.82
N GLN A 164 0.16 9.28 0.31
CA GLN A 164 0.21 9.92 1.62
C GLN A 164 1.61 9.88 2.21
N SER A 165 2.12 11.05 2.58
CA SER A 165 3.32 11.20 3.41
C SER A 165 2.95 11.71 4.79
N ARG A 166 3.59 11.15 5.82
CA ARG A 166 3.37 11.55 7.22
C ARG A 166 3.65 13.04 7.50
N THR A 167 4.67 13.60 6.86
CA THR A 167 5.20 14.93 7.22
C THR A 167 5.24 15.90 6.04
N LYS A 168 4.81 15.47 4.88
CA LYS A 168 4.93 16.19 3.62
C LYS A 168 3.61 16.27 2.84
N GLY A 169 2.50 15.88 3.50
CA GLY A 169 1.20 15.90 2.88
C GLY A 169 1.01 14.84 1.79
N ARG A 170 0.56 15.23 0.63
CA ARG A 170 0.19 14.34 -0.47
C ARG A 170 1.03 14.57 -1.71
N TYR A 171 1.40 13.48 -2.38
CA TYR A 171 2.04 13.48 -3.69
C TYR A 171 1.13 12.86 -4.73
N GLY A 172 1.14 13.41 -5.94
CA GLY A 172 0.57 12.82 -7.13
C GLY A 172 1.65 12.22 -8.03
N TYR A 173 1.38 11.06 -8.58
CA TYR A 173 2.18 10.42 -9.61
C TYR A 173 1.25 10.00 -10.74
N ARG A 174 1.50 10.51 -11.96
CA ARG A 174 0.68 10.19 -13.13
C ARG A 174 1.30 8.99 -13.85
N ILE A 175 0.53 7.91 -13.98
CA ILE A 175 1.04 6.61 -14.41
C ILE A 175 1.61 6.67 -15.83
N TYR A 176 0.89 7.29 -16.78
CA TYR A 176 1.23 7.19 -18.19
C TYR A 176 2.48 7.99 -18.64
N ASP A 177 2.91 8.99 -17.91
CA ASP A 177 4.07 9.82 -18.26
C ASP A 177 5.05 10.05 -17.10
N ALA A 178 4.83 9.39 -15.98
CA ALA A 178 5.62 9.53 -14.76
C ALA A 178 5.75 10.98 -14.23
N ALA A 179 4.79 11.84 -14.57
CA ALA A 179 4.76 13.20 -14.05
C ALA A 179 4.46 13.18 -12.54
N LYS A 180 5.20 13.99 -11.79
CA LYS A 180 5.14 14.05 -10.34
C LYS A 180 4.70 15.43 -9.90
N ARG A 181 3.85 15.49 -8.89
CA ARG A 181 3.37 16.74 -8.32
C ARG A 181 3.26 16.64 -6.81
N ASN A 182 3.83 17.60 -6.09
CA ASN A 182 3.47 17.83 -4.70
C ASN A 182 2.12 18.54 -4.68
N LEU A 183 1.13 17.96 -4.03
CA LEU A 183 -0.23 18.46 -3.95
C LEU A 183 -0.51 19.20 -2.64
N SER A 184 0.45 19.21 -1.73
CA SER A 184 0.43 19.98 -0.49
C SER A 184 1.69 20.83 -0.41
N THR A 185 1.56 22.08 -0.74
CA THR A 185 2.69 23.01 -0.86
C THR A 185 2.81 23.95 0.35
N GLY A 186 2.43 23.48 1.53
CA GLY A 186 2.49 24.22 2.78
C GLY A 186 1.20 25.00 3.09
N ILE A 187 1.05 25.38 4.33
CA ILE A 187 -0.13 26.06 4.86
C ILE A 187 -0.45 27.31 4.01
N GLY A 188 -1.63 27.33 3.41
CA GLY A 188 -2.17 28.45 2.67
C GLY A 188 -1.71 28.60 1.21
N SER A 189 -0.96 27.65 0.68
CA SER A 189 -0.53 27.65 -0.74
C SER A 189 -0.96 26.44 -1.53
N GLY A 190 -1.55 25.45 -0.90
CA GLY A 190 -2.08 24.22 -1.51
C GLY A 190 -3.58 24.13 -1.34
N ASP A 191 -4.15 23.07 -1.86
CA ASP A 191 -5.58 22.80 -1.83
C ASP A 191 -6.02 22.10 -0.53
N LEU A 192 -5.08 21.75 0.35
CA LEU A 192 -5.35 21.09 1.62
C LEU A 192 -5.36 22.08 2.79
N PRO A 193 -6.26 21.89 3.78
CA PRO A 193 -6.26 22.66 5.02
C PRO A 193 -4.96 22.51 5.82
N SER A 194 -4.37 21.31 5.77
CA SER A 194 -3.12 20.97 6.46
C SER A 194 -2.31 19.94 5.66
N ASP A 195 -0.98 19.99 5.81
CA ASP A 195 -0.06 18.97 5.27
C ASP A 195 -0.11 17.65 6.06
N HIS A 196 -0.84 17.60 7.17
CA HIS A 196 -0.97 16.40 8.00
C HIS A 196 -2.16 15.56 7.54
N VAL A 197 -1.95 14.82 6.46
CA VAL A 197 -2.96 13.92 5.88
C VAL A 197 -3.09 12.67 6.74
N LEU A 198 -4.31 12.35 7.15
CA LEU A 198 -4.67 11.22 8.00
C LEU A 198 -5.25 10.05 7.21
N SER A 199 -6.05 10.36 6.17
CA SER A 199 -6.73 9.38 5.34
C SER A 199 -7.01 9.90 3.94
N MET A 200 -7.18 8.97 2.99
CA MET A 200 -7.65 9.25 1.63
C MET A 200 -8.64 8.16 1.23
N ALA A 201 -9.66 8.52 0.48
CA ALA A 201 -10.61 7.59 -0.10
C ALA A 201 -11.22 8.17 -1.38
N VAL A 202 -11.53 7.30 -2.34
CA VAL A 202 -12.35 7.65 -3.50
C VAL A 202 -13.78 7.20 -3.20
N ASP A 203 -14.74 8.07 -3.41
CA ASP A 203 -16.14 7.74 -3.20
C ASP A 203 -16.76 7.07 -4.44
N HIS A 204 -18.07 6.76 -4.35
CA HIS A 204 -18.81 6.10 -5.43
C HIS A 204 -18.96 7.00 -6.68
N ASP A 205 -18.95 8.31 -6.52
CA ASP A 205 -19.07 9.28 -7.62
C ASP A 205 -17.71 9.61 -8.25
N GLY A 206 -16.64 9.01 -7.73
CA GLY A 206 -15.28 9.19 -8.22
C GLY A 206 -14.60 10.44 -7.69
N GLU A 207 -15.04 11.02 -6.58
CA GLU A 207 -14.38 12.14 -5.92
C GLU A 207 -13.35 11.64 -4.90
N LEU A 208 -12.18 12.27 -4.88
CA LEU A 208 -11.14 11.96 -3.91
C LEU A 208 -11.31 12.82 -2.65
N TRP A 209 -11.63 12.15 -1.57
CA TRP A 209 -11.76 12.73 -0.23
C TRP A 209 -10.47 12.60 0.56
N ILE A 210 -10.05 13.68 1.22
CA ILE A 210 -8.82 13.73 2.00
C ILE A 210 -9.11 14.26 3.39
N GLY A 211 -8.86 13.43 4.38
CA GLY A 211 -8.93 13.82 5.79
C GLY A 211 -7.58 14.34 6.29
N THR A 212 -7.60 15.52 6.88
CA THR A 212 -6.44 16.11 7.57
C THR A 212 -6.77 16.36 9.04
N ASP A 213 -5.78 16.74 9.84
CA ASP A 213 -6.01 17.13 11.23
C ASP A 213 -6.78 18.48 11.38
N GLU A 214 -6.93 19.23 10.28
CA GLU A 214 -7.66 20.50 10.25
C GLU A 214 -8.98 20.44 9.45
N GLY A 215 -9.36 19.29 8.92
CA GLY A 215 -10.63 19.10 8.24
C GLY A 215 -10.59 18.11 7.07
N LEU A 216 -11.74 17.98 6.41
CA LEU A 216 -11.99 17.14 5.26
C LEU A 216 -12.13 17.99 3.98
N VAL A 217 -11.51 17.56 2.91
CA VAL A 217 -11.62 18.11 1.55
C VAL A 217 -11.86 17.00 0.54
#